data_1f7d95bf5c36240f6b6de53b089761cf
#
_entry.id   1f7d95bf5c36240f6b6de53b089761cf
#
_cell.length_a   1.000
_cell.length_b   1.000
_cell.length_c   1.000
_cell.angle_alpha   90.00
_cell.angle_beta   90.00
_cell.angle_gamma   90.00
#
_symmetry.space_group_name_H-M   'P 1'
#
loop_
_entity.id
_entity.type
_entity.pdbx_description
1 polymer ?
#
loop_
_entity_poly.entity_id
_entity_poly.type
_entity_poly.pdbx_seq_one_letter_code
_entity_poly.pdbx_strand_id
1 'polypeptide(L)'
;MLVRLACFLRAEDPAHEIPPEKLFAIPKSRPVPYIYTPDELTRILETAGQLRRQKPNPLRRQLYVTLFGLIAATGLRVSEAINLRLGDVLPGGVLHIRETKFNKSRLVPLHKSVVEALERYLDMRRRFAGSDDYLFLSTKGTALVYTTVNCTFRRVLQLANIAPERTRRPRIHDLRHSFATRVLEQCATDRDAVARHFVALATYMGHADIAHTYWYLQATPELMTDIAAAAEALIAGATA
;
A
#
# COMPACT_ATOMS: atom_id res chain seq x y z
N MET A 1 -24.43 9.90 9.19
CA MET A 1 -24.68 9.89 10.64
C MET A 1 -25.68 10.98 11.03
N LEU A 2 -25.51 12.24 10.65
CA LEU A 2 -26.41 13.36 10.97
C LEU A 2 -27.87 13.15 10.50
N VAL A 3 -28.08 12.68 9.26
CA VAL A 3 -29.45 12.42 8.74
C VAL A 3 -30.18 11.37 9.57
N ARG A 4 -29.50 10.28 9.98
CA ARG A 4 -30.12 9.25 10.84
C ARG A 4 -30.52 9.80 12.22
N LEU A 5 -29.66 10.66 12.79
CA LEU A 5 -29.98 11.35 14.05
C LEU A 5 -31.17 12.29 13.87
N ALA A 6 -31.22 13.08 12.79
CA ALA A 6 -32.30 13.97 12.49
C ALA A 6 -33.63 13.21 12.26
N CYS A 7 -33.59 12.06 11.57
CA CYS A 7 -34.75 11.18 11.42
C CYS A 7 -35.28 10.66 12.79
N PHE A 8 -34.36 10.27 13.68
CA PHE A 8 -34.71 9.82 15.02
C PHE A 8 -35.34 10.95 15.83
N LEU A 9 -34.73 12.13 15.86
CA LEU A 9 -35.27 13.30 16.58
C LEU A 9 -36.63 13.75 16.03
N ARG A 10 -36.83 13.70 14.70
CA ARG A 10 -38.09 14.03 14.09
C ARG A 10 -39.22 13.03 14.41
N ALA A 11 -38.86 11.78 14.72
CA ALA A 11 -39.82 10.78 15.16
C ALA A 11 -40.37 11.10 16.58
N GLU A 12 -39.56 11.78 17.41
CA GLU A 12 -39.96 12.22 18.75
C GLU A 12 -40.65 13.60 18.72
N ASP A 13 -40.15 14.53 17.88
CA ASP A 13 -40.69 15.87 17.68
C ASP A 13 -40.73 16.24 16.20
N PRO A 14 -41.95 16.35 15.57
CA PRO A 14 -42.10 16.71 14.16
C PRO A 14 -41.50 18.06 13.75
N ALA A 15 -41.22 18.95 14.69
CA ALA A 15 -40.63 20.26 14.44
C ALA A 15 -39.14 20.16 13.98
N HIS A 16 -38.48 19.02 14.19
CA HIS A 16 -37.10 18.84 13.76
C HIS A 16 -36.98 18.68 12.23
N GLU A 17 -36.12 19.49 11.62
CA GLU A 17 -35.83 19.40 10.19
C GLU A 17 -34.86 18.24 9.89
N ILE A 18 -35.14 17.50 8.81
CA ILE A 18 -34.22 16.49 8.28
C ILE A 18 -33.36 17.16 7.20
N PRO A 19 -32.04 17.28 7.40
CA PRO A 19 -31.15 17.83 6.37
C PRO A 19 -31.17 16.94 5.12
N PRO A 20 -31.06 17.51 3.92
CA PRO A 20 -30.95 16.74 2.69
C PRO A 20 -29.81 15.71 2.75
N GLU A 21 -30.07 14.48 2.29
CA GLU A 21 -29.07 13.38 2.35
C GLU A 21 -27.70 13.73 1.75
N LYS A 22 -27.69 14.66 0.80
CA LYS A 22 -26.46 15.07 0.09
C LYS A 22 -25.93 16.44 0.49
N LEU A 23 -26.42 17.05 1.58
CA LEU A 23 -25.97 18.38 2.02
C LEU A 23 -24.43 18.49 2.18
N PHE A 24 -23.78 17.41 2.57
CA PHE A 24 -22.32 17.33 2.71
C PHE A 24 -21.66 16.33 1.75
N ALA A 25 -22.42 15.80 0.79
CA ALA A 25 -21.91 14.86 -0.21
C ALA A 25 -21.23 15.63 -1.34
N ILE A 26 -19.97 15.98 -1.16
CA ILE A 26 -19.10 16.32 -2.27
C ILE A 26 -18.80 14.99 -2.99
N PRO A 27 -19.11 14.84 -4.30
CA PRO A 27 -18.69 13.68 -5.06
C PRO A 27 -17.17 13.61 -5.02
N LYS A 28 -16.61 12.78 -4.16
CA LYS A 28 -15.17 12.53 -4.17
C LYS A 28 -14.88 11.58 -5.32
N SER A 29 -14.60 12.12 -6.50
CA SER A 29 -13.93 11.33 -7.51
C SER A 29 -12.63 10.82 -6.88
N ARG A 30 -12.47 9.50 -6.79
CA ARG A 30 -11.21 8.93 -6.33
C ARG A 30 -10.14 9.29 -7.37
N PRO A 31 -9.12 10.05 -6.98
CA PRO A 31 -8.09 10.43 -7.93
C PRO A 31 -7.29 9.20 -8.36
N VAL A 32 -6.96 9.12 -9.64
CA VAL A 32 -6.10 8.08 -10.20
C VAL A 32 -4.79 8.00 -9.40
N PRO A 33 -4.36 6.81 -8.96
CA PRO A 33 -3.09 6.63 -8.25
C PRO A 33 -1.92 6.89 -9.18
N TYR A 34 -0.78 7.15 -8.58
CA TYR A 34 0.48 7.13 -9.29
C TYR A 34 1.02 5.70 -9.30
N ILE A 35 1.35 5.17 -10.48
CA ILE A 35 1.99 3.86 -10.60
C ILE A 35 3.47 4.10 -10.84
N TYR A 36 4.30 3.72 -9.87
CA TYR A 36 5.75 3.85 -9.95
C TYR A 36 6.31 2.84 -10.94
N THR A 37 7.18 3.26 -11.84
CA THR A 37 7.94 2.37 -12.72
C THR A 37 9.01 1.59 -11.94
N PRO A 38 9.57 0.47 -12.46
CA PRO A 38 10.71 -0.22 -11.86
C PRO A 38 11.90 0.69 -11.60
N ASP A 39 12.24 1.54 -12.57
CA ASP A 39 13.32 2.53 -12.47
C ASP A 39 13.08 3.54 -11.35
N GLU A 40 11.86 4.03 -11.22
CA GLU A 40 11.50 4.97 -10.16
C GLU A 40 11.62 4.32 -8.78
N LEU A 41 11.20 3.05 -8.64
CA LEU A 41 11.39 2.32 -7.39
C LEU A 41 12.87 2.14 -7.05
N THR A 42 13.69 1.80 -8.02
CA THR A 42 15.15 1.70 -7.84
C THR A 42 15.72 3.03 -7.37
N ARG A 43 15.41 4.13 -8.04
CA ARG A 43 15.84 5.48 -7.64
C ARG A 43 15.35 5.88 -6.24
N ILE A 44 14.13 5.50 -5.87
CA ILE A 44 13.60 5.74 -4.51
C ILE A 44 14.47 5.02 -3.46
N LEU A 45 14.78 3.73 -3.68
CA LEU A 45 15.56 2.94 -2.74
C LEU A 45 17.02 3.42 -2.65
N GLU A 46 17.64 3.73 -3.77
CA GLU A 46 18.99 4.30 -3.82
C GLU A 46 19.06 5.64 -3.09
N THR A 47 18.11 6.54 -3.38
CA THR A 47 18.03 7.85 -2.74
C THR A 47 17.77 7.72 -1.22
N ALA A 48 16.93 6.77 -0.80
CA ALA A 48 16.74 6.47 0.61
C ALA A 48 18.04 6.00 1.29
N GLY A 49 18.86 5.21 0.57
CA GLY A 49 20.18 4.79 1.01
C GLY A 49 21.20 5.92 1.13
N GLN A 50 20.96 7.05 0.45
CA GLN A 50 21.83 8.23 0.49
C GLN A 50 21.36 9.31 1.47
N LEU A 51 20.24 9.10 2.18
CA LEU A 51 19.75 10.06 3.17
C LEU A 51 20.85 10.43 4.18
N ARG A 52 20.90 11.71 4.58
CA ARG A 52 21.90 12.19 5.55
C ARG A 52 21.86 11.35 6.83
N ARG A 53 23.05 10.90 7.28
CA ARG A 53 23.19 10.23 8.57
C ARG A 53 22.79 11.21 9.68
N GLN A 54 21.89 10.79 10.56
CA GLN A 54 21.59 11.53 11.79
C GLN A 54 22.34 10.85 12.93
N LYS A 55 23.26 11.56 13.55
CA LYS A 55 23.81 11.10 14.82
C LYS A 55 22.73 11.23 15.92
N PRO A 56 22.52 10.26 16.80
CA PRO A 56 23.33 9.05 16.99
C PRO A 56 22.86 7.81 16.20
N ASN A 57 21.80 7.88 15.34
CA ASN A 57 21.21 6.68 14.76
C ASN A 57 21.74 6.39 13.33
N PRO A 58 22.69 5.45 13.16
CA PRO A 58 23.22 5.05 11.86
C PRO A 58 22.22 4.24 11.02
N LEU A 59 21.14 3.72 11.62
CA LEU A 59 20.15 2.85 10.96
C LEU A 59 19.26 3.61 9.97
N ARG A 60 19.18 4.95 10.05
CA ARG A 60 18.22 5.74 9.29
C ARG A 60 18.16 5.40 7.80
N ARG A 61 19.30 5.22 7.17
CA ARG A 61 19.37 4.87 5.74
C ARG A 61 18.79 3.50 5.48
N GLN A 62 19.30 2.51 6.17
CA GLN A 62 18.87 1.12 6.00
C GLN A 62 17.40 0.93 6.37
N LEU A 63 16.94 1.61 7.42
CA LEU A 63 15.54 1.64 7.82
C LEU A 63 14.63 2.05 6.66
N TYR A 64 14.89 3.20 6.04
CA TYR A 64 14.01 3.69 4.97
C TYR A 64 14.12 2.89 3.68
N VAL A 65 15.32 2.38 3.34
CA VAL A 65 15.49 1.43 2.22
C VAL A 65 14.64 0.18 2.46
N THR A 66 14.77 -0.43 3.65
CA THR A 66 14.03 -1.66 3.98
C THR A 66 12.53 -1.40 4.09
N LEU A 67 12.11 -0.32 4.74
CA LEU A 67 10.69 0.02 4.90
C LEU A 67 10.00 0.27 3.55
N PHE A 68 10.60 1.11 2.71
CA PHE A 68 10.02 1.43 1.39
C PHE A 68 10.07 0.23 0.45
N GLY A 69 11.17 -0.53 0.47
CA GLY A 69 11.30 -1.78 -0.27
C GLY A 69 10.27 -2.82 0.16
N LEU A 70 10.05 -2.97 1.47
CA LEU A 70 9.03 -3.88 2.00
C LEU A 70 7.62 -3.49 1.52
N ILE A 71 7.26 -2.21 1.62
CA ILE A 71 5.95 -1.73 1.16
C ILE A 71 5.79 -1.95 -0.36
N ALA A 72 6.83 -1.65 -1.14
CA ALA A 72 6.81 -1.81 -2.60
C ALA A 72 6.71 -3.28 -3.04
N ALA A 73 7.32 -4.21 -2.28
CA ALA A 73 7.38 -5.63 -2.61
C ALA A 73 6.20 -6.44 -2.05
N THR A 74 5.46 -5.91 -1.09
CA THR A 74 4.36 -6.64 -0.41
C THR A 74 3.01 -5.94 -0.50
N GLY A 75 2.99 -4.70 -0.92
CA GLY A 75 1.77 -3.90 -0.91
C GLY A 75 1.18 -3.66 0.49
N LEU A 76 1.94 -3.80 1.57
CA LEU A 76 1.48 -3.50 2.92
C LEU A 76 1.01 -2.04 3.05
N ARG A 77 0.00 -1.81 3.89
CA ARG A 77 -0.32 -0.44 4.30
C ARG A 77 0.83 0.14 5.11
N VAL A 78 1.07 1.43 4.97
CA VAL A 78 2.15 2.09 5.74
C VAL A 78 1.99 1.88 7.24
N SER A 79 0.74 1.98 7.75
CA SER A 79 0.44 1.72 9.16
C SER A 79 0.73 0.28 9.56
N GLU A 80 0.46 -0.70 8.70
CA GLU A 80 0.80 -2.09 8.96
C GLU A 80 2.32 -2.27 9.05
N ALA A 81 3.06 -1.72 8.08
CA ALA A 81 4.52 -1.83 8.03
C ALA A 81 5.22 -1.17 9.23
N ILE A 82 4.81 0.04 9.63
CA ILE A 82 5.43 0.75 10.78
C ILE A 82 5.07 0.14 12.13
N ASN A 83 3.96 -0.61 12.23
CA ASN A 83 3.51 -1.27 13.45
C ASN A 83 4.02 -2.71 13.58
N LEU A 84 4.77 -3.23 12.60
CA LEU A 84 5.40 -4.55 12.71
C LEU A 84 6.32 -4.63 13.93
N ARG A 85 6.27 -5.77 14.60
CA ARG A 85 7.13 -6.11 15.73
C ARG A 85 8.15 -7.16 15.32
N LEU A 86 9.19 -7.34 16.12
CA LEU A 86 10.20 -8.38 15.87
C LEU A 86 9.58 -9.78 15.81
N GLY A 87 8.61 -10.06 16.72
CA GLY A 87 7.88 -11.33 16.75
C GLY A 87 6.91 -11.55 15.58
N ASP A 88 6.69 -10.54 14.73
CA ASP A 88 5.86 -10.68 13.53
C ASP A 88 6.64 -11.22 12.34
N VAL A 89 7.97 -11.28 12.42
CA VAL A 89 8.83 -11.90 11.43
C VAL A 89 8.96 -13.39 11.76
N LEU A 90 8.15 -14.20 11.11
CA LEU A 90 8.09 -15.63 11.34
C LEU A 90 9.17 -16.37 10.56
N PRO A 91 9.58 -17.58 11.01
CA PRO A 91 10.46 -18.46 10.24
C PRO A 91 9.92 -18.72 8.83
N GLY A 92 10.82 -18.94 7.87
CA GLY A 92 10.44 -19.20 6.47
C GLY A 92 10.10 -17.96 5.67
N GLY A 93 10.39 -16.76 6.18
CA GLY A 93 10.17 -15.52 5.43
C GLY A 93 8.69 -15.11 5.33
N VAL A 94 7.95 -15.25 6.41
CA VAL A 94 6.55 -14.89 6.49
C VAL A 94 6.34 -13.77 7.50
N LEU A 95 5.56 -12.75 7.15
CA LEU A 95 5.13 -11.72 8.09
C LEU A 95 3.74 -12.02 8.62
N HIS A 96 3.55 -11.86 9.92
CA HIS A 96 2.25 -11.88 10.57
C HIS A 96 1.73 -10.44 10.72
N ILE A 97 0.75 -10.06 9.92
CA ILE A 97 0.12 -8.75 10.00
C ILE A 97 -1.07 -8.84 10.92
N ARG A 98 -0.94 -8.24 12.11
CA ARG A 98 -1.95 -8.30 13.17
C ARG A 98 -2.98 -7.21 13.05
N GLU A 99 -4.19 -7.49 13.50
CA GLU A 99 -5.25 -6.53 13.85
C GLU A 99 -5.40 -5.36 12.89
N THR A 100 -5.54 -5.67 11.59
CA THR A 100 -5.79 -4.65 10.57
C THR A 100 -7.20 -4.08 10.73
N LYS A 101 -7.59 -3.17 9.86
CA LYS A 101 -8.96 -2.66 9.79
C LYS A 101 -9.96 -3.84 9.83
N PHE A 102 -10.90 -3.84 10.78
CA PHE A 102 -11.85 -4.91 11.12
C PHE A 102 -11.27 -6.10 11.92
N ASN A 103 -10.19 -5.89 12.67
CA ASN A 103 -9.60 -6.89 13.58
C ASN A 103 -9.19 -8.21 12.87
N LYS A 104 -8.80 -8.12 11.59
CA LYS A 104 -8.36 -9.28 10.81
C LYS A 104 -6.85 -9.35 10.78
N SER A 105 -6.32 -10.54 11.06
CA SER A 105 -4.89 -10.85 10.89
C SER A 105 -4.68 -11.66 9.62
N ARG A 106 -3.48 -11.57 9.03
CA ARG A 106 -3.10 -12.37 7.87
C ARG A 106 -1.61 -12.66 7.84
N LEU A 107 -1.25 -13.73 7.14
CA LEU A 107 0.13 -14.07 6.85
C LEU A 107 0.50 -13.54 5.46
N VAL A 108 1.70 -12.95 5.36
CA VAL A 108 2.23 -12.36 4.13
C VAL A 108 3.57 -13.03 3.85
N PRO A 109 3.64 -14.02 2.94
CA PRO A 109 4.90 -14.61 2.53
C PRO A 109 5.75 -13.58 1.77
N LEU A 110 7.05 -13.60 2.04
CA LEU A 110 8.03 -12.70 1.43
C LEU A 110 8.83 -13.43 0.35
N HIS A 111 9.13 -12.72 -0.72
CA HIS A 111 10.13 -13.20 -1.69
C HIS A 111 11.53 -13.24 -1.05
N LYS A 112 12.38 -14.18 -1.48
CA LYS A 112 13.72 -14.40 -0.92
C LYS A 112 14.55 -13.11 -0.83
N SER A 113 14.53 -12.28 -1.86
CA SER A 113 15.28 -11.00 -1.86
C SER A 113 14.81 -10.02 -0.77
N VAL A 114 13.53 -10.05 -0.41
CA VAL A 114 12.96 -9.22 0.65
C VAL A 114 13.38 -9.75 2.02
N VAL A 115 13.39 -11.07 2.18
CA VAL A 115 13.89 -11.74 3.41
C VAL A 115 15.35 -11.35 3.65
N GLU A 116 16.23 -11.49 2.65
CA GLU A 116 17.63 -11.11 2.75
C GLU A 116 17.83 -9.63 3.09
N ALA A 117 17.04 -8.75 2.52
CA ALA A 117 17.08 -7.30 2.84
C ALA A 117 16.64 -7.03 4.28
N LEU A 118 15.62 -7.74 4.74
CA LEU A 118 15.11 -7.63 6.10
C LEU A 118 16.11 -8.17 7.12
N GLU A 119 16.75 -9.31 6.85
CA GLU A 119 17.81 -9.89 7.69
C GLU A 119 18.98 -8.94 7.86
N ARG A 120 19.48 -8.36 6.77
CA ARG A 120 20.55 -7.32 6.82
C ARG A 120 20.15 -6.14 7.70
N TYR A 121 18.89 -5.69 7.61
CA TYR A 121 18.39 -4.64 8.47
C TYR A 121 18.34 -5.07 9.93
N LEU A 122 17.85 -6.29 10.23
CA LEU A 122 17.75 -6.84 11.58
C LEU A 122 19.14 -6.99 12.24
N ASP A 123 20.14 -7.42 11.48
CA ASP A 123 21.52 -7.53 11.98
C ASP A 123 22.08 -6.17 12.39
N MET A 124 21.83 -5.14 11.60
CA MET A 124 22.21 -3.78 11.98
C MET A 124 21.40 -3.29 13.18
N ARG A 125 20.08 -3.55 13.21
CA ARG A 125 19.19 -3.14 14.29
C ARG A 125 19.60 -3.74 15.65
N ARG A 126 20.01 -5.01 15.68
CA ARG A 126 20.48 -5.68 16.92
C ARG A 126 21.65 -4.95 17.59
N ARG A 127 22.51 -4.29 16.80
CA ARG A 127 23.67 -3.52 17.29
C ARG A 127 23.27 -2.18 17.91
N PHE A 128 22.09 -1.68 17.60
CA PHE A 128 21.58 -0.37 18.01
C PHE A 128 20.23 -0.49 18.73
N ALA A 129 19.97 -1.64 19.35
CA ALA A 129 18.69 -1.96 19.94
C ALA A 129 18.27 -0.92 20.98
N GLY A 130 17.14 -0.26 20.72
CA GLY A 130 16.33 0.35 21.76
C GLY A 130 15.57 -0.72 22.52
N SER A 131 14.96 -0.35 23.64
CA SER A 131 14.14 -1.24 24.47
C SER A 131 12.81 -1.65 23.83
N ASP A 132 12.47 -1.07 22.68
CA ASP A 132 11.19 -1.27 22.00
C ASP A 132 11.24 -2.48 21.04
N ASP A 133 10.18 -3.26 20.99
CA ASP A 133 10.06 -4.46 20.16
C ASP A 133 9.57 -4.19 18.73
N TYR A 134 9.28 -2.93 18.36
CA TYR A 134 8.93 -2.57 16.98
C TYR A 134 10.06 -2.94 16.01
N LEU A 135 9.67 -3.50 14.85
CA LEU A 135 10.62 -3.86 13.79
C LEU A 135 11.42 -2.63 13.34
N PHE A 136 10.72 -1.53 13.03
CA PHE A 136 11.32 -0.28 12.58
C PHE A 136 11.29 0.77 13.70
N LEU A 137 12.48 1.25 14.08
CA LEU A 137 12.63 2.22 15.15
C LEU A 137 12.95 3.62 14.63
N SER A 138 12.40 4.62 15.27
CA SER A 138 12.77 6.02 15.06
C SER A 138 14.24 6.27 15.47
N THR A 139 14.75 7.45 15.16
CA THR A 139 16.08 7.87 15.62
C THR A 139 16.22 7.96 17.15
N LYS A 140 15.10 7.95 17.87
CA LYS A 140 15.03 7.94 19.33
C LYS A 140 14.89 6.55 19.93
N GLY A 141 14.88 5.50 19.12
CA GLY A 141 14.68 4.11 19.56
C GLY A 141 13.22 3.76 19.90
N THR A 142 12.26 4.55 19.47
CA THR A 142 10.82 4.35 19.68
C THR A 142 10.11 4.00 18.36
N ALA A 143 8.83 3.65 18.42
CA ALA A 143 8.00 3.43 17.24
C ALA A 143 8.07 4.58 16.21
N LEU A 144 7.96 4.24 14.93
CA LEU A 144 7.87 5.21 13.86
C LEU A 144 6.50 5.90 13.86
N VAL A 145 6.51 7.21 13.61
CA VAL A 145 5.29 8.00 13.42
C VAL A 145 5.04 8.19 11.92
N TYR A 146 3.80 7.95 11.48
CA TYR A 146 3.39 8.06 10.07
C TYR A 146 3.81 9.38 9.42
N THR A 147 3.64 10.50 10.11
CA THR A 147 4.01 11.83 9.58
C THR A 147 5.49 11.92 9.25
N THR A 148 6.37 11.39 10.12
CA THR A 148 7.83 11.36 9.89
C THR A 148 8.18 10.50 8.67
N VAL A 149 7.56 9.33 8.54
CA VAL A 149 7.77 8.44 7.40
C VAL A 149 7.32 9.12 6.10
N ASN A 150 6.12 9.72 6.10
CA ASN A 150 5.57 10.40 4.94
C ASN A 150 6.41 11.63 4.54
N CYS A 151 6.88 12.43 5.50
CA CYS A 151 7.78 13.56 5.23
C CYS A 151 9.11 13.08 4.63
N THR A 152 9.68 12.00 5.18
CA THR A 152 10.92 11.42 4.63
C THR A 152 10.70 10.88 3.23
N PHE A 153 9.59 10.19 2.96
CA PHE A 153 9.25 9.70 1.63
C PHE A 153 9.13 10.84 0.62
N ARG A 154 8.41 11.91 0.96
CA ARG A 154 8.32 13.11 0.11
C ARG A 154 9.68 13.71 -0.20
N ARG A 155 10.57 13.75 0.79
CA ARG A 155 11.95 14.21 0.60
C ARG A 155 12.73 13.30 -0.35
N VAL A 156 12.56 11.99 -0.23
CA VAL A 156 13.17 11.01 -1.15
C VAL A 156 12.66 11.21 -2.57
N LEU A 157 11.34 11.35 -2.78
CA LEU A 157 10.78 11.62 -4.11
C LEU A 157 11.36 12.90 -4.74
N GLN A 158 11.48 13.96 -3.95
CA GLN A 158 12.05 15.22 -4.40
C GLN A 158 13.53 15.07 -4.81
N LEU A 159 14.33 14.38 -3.99
CA LEU A 159 15.75 14.15 -4.28
C LEU A 159 15.96 13.20 -5.45
N ALA A 160 15.08 12.21 -5.64
CA ALA A 160 15.09 11.28 -6.76
C ALA A 160 14.50 11.89 -8.04
N ASN A 161 14.06 13.14 -8.02
CA ASN A 161 13.42 13.84 -9.14
C ASN A 161 12.26 13.03 -9.75
N ILE A 162 11.34 12.53 -8.90
CA ILE A 162 10.18 11.74 -9.34
C ILE A 162 8.98 12.63 -9.50
N ALA A 163 8.43 12.68 -10.72
CA ALA A 163 7.23 13.43 -11.13
C ALA A 163 7.17 14.88 -10.59
N PRO A 164 8.23 15.70 -10.78
CA PRO A 164 8.32 17.05 -10.22
C PRO A 164 7.23 17.98 -10.75
N GLU A 165 6.84 17.79 -12.03
CA GLU A 165 5.87 18.66 -12.75
C GLU A 165 4.40 18.29 -12.48
N ARG A 166 4.13 17.20 -11.75
CA ARG A 166 2.74 16.81 -11.50
C ARG A 166 2.07 17.72 -10.46
N THR A 167 0.90 18.23 -10.80
CA THR A 167 0.02 18.99 -9.90
C THR A 167 -0.28 18.19 -8.64
N ARG A 168 -0.46 16.88 -8.78
CA ARG A 168 -0.63 15.96 -7.67
C ARG A 168 0.60 15.09 -7.47
N ARG A 169 1.32 15.35 -6.39
CA ARG A 169 2.53 14.60 -6.03
C ARG A 169 2.20 13.14 -5.70
N PRO A 170 3.04 12.19 -6.18
CA PRO A 170 2.96 10.79 -5.77
C PRO A 170 3.06 10.62 -4.25
N ARG A 171 2.43 9.60 -3.72
CA ARG A 171 2.35 9.33 -2.26
C ARG A 171 2.96 7.99 -1.93
N ILE A 172 3.35 7.80 -0.69
CA ILE A 172 3.84 6.51 -0.19
C ILE A 172 2.80 5.39 -0.36
N HIS A 173 1.50 5.71 -0.27
CA HIS A 173 0.43 4.74 -0.51
C HIS A 173 0.36 4.25 -1.95
N ASP A 174 0.88 5.04 -2.88
CA ASP A 174 0.92 4.68 -4.30
C ASP A 174 1.94 3.56 -4.58
N LEU A 175 2.90 3.25 -3.66
CA LEU A 175 3.72 2.04 -3.69
C LEU A 175 2.86 0.77 -3.63
N ARG A 176 1.85 0.77 -2.76
CA ARG A 176 0.89 -0.34 -2.64
C ARG A 176 0.04 -0.47 -3.91
N HIS A 177 -0.35 0.65 -4.52
CA HIS A 177 -1.06 0.64 -5.78
C HIS A 177 -0.20 0.06 -6.90
N SER A 178 1.06 0.47 -6.99
CA SER A 178 2.02 -0.07 -7.96
C SER A 178 2.25 -1.58 -7.80
N PHE A 179 2.32 -2.07 -6.55
CA PHE A 179 2.40 -3.50 -6.28
C PHE A 179 1.18 -4.25 -6.83
N ALA A 180 -0.03 -3.79 -6.49
CA ALA A 180 -1.27 -4.44 -6.91
C ALA A 180 -1.42 -4.46 -8.44
N THR A 181 -1.14 -3.33 -9.10
CA THR A 181 -1.18 -3.21 -10.56
C THR A 181 -0.23 -4.21 -11.22
N ARG A 182 1.03 -4.28 -10.78
CA ARG A 182 2.02 -5.21 -11.35
C ARG A 182 1.66 -6.67 -11.16
N VAL A 183 1.12 -7.04 -10.00
CA VAL A 183 0.67 -8.42 -9.76
C VAL A 183 -0.45 -8.78 -10.74
N LEU A 184 -1.35 -7.85 -11.03
CA LEU A 184 -2.43 -8.08 -12.00
C LEU A 184 -1.92 -8.11 -13.44
N GLU A 185 -0.96 -7.26 -13.82
CA GLU A 185 -0.33 -7.27 -15.17
C GLU A 185 0.44 -8.56 -15.45
N GLN A 186 0.94 -9.24 -14.43
CA GLN A 186 1.64 -10.52 -14.56
C GLN A 186 0.71 -11.74 -14.58
N CYS A 187 -0.61 -11.52 -14.45
CA CYS A 187 -1.56 -12.61 -14.54
C CYS A 187 -1.64 -13.15 -15.98
N ALA A 188 -1.75 -14.47 -16.09
CA ALA A 188 -2.03 -15.13 -17.35
C ALA A 188 -3.36 -14.66 -17.95
N THR A 189 -3.49 -14.71 -19.27
CA THR A 189 -4.69 -14.30 -20.03
C THR A 189 -5.90 -15.22 -19.85
N ASP A 190 -5.72 -16.38 -19.19
CA ASP A 190 -6.82 -17.29 -18.89
C ASP A 190 -7.77 -16.69 -17.84
N ARG A 191 -9.06 -16.66 -18.17
CA ARG A 191 -10.13 -16.02 -17.39
C ARG A 191 -10.22 -16.57 -15.95
N ASP A 192 -10.09 -17.88 -15.80
CA ASP A 192 -10.16 -18.53 -14.49
C ASP A 192 -8.90 -18.27 -13.66
N ALA A 193 -7.74 -18.19 -14.30
CA ALA A 193 -6.50 -17.80 -13.66
C ALA A 193 -6.57 -16.35 -13.15
N VAL A 194 -7.07 -15.42 -13.95
CA VAL A 194 -7.27 -14.02 -13.57
C VAL A 194 -8.19 -13.92 -12.34
N ALA A 195 -9.33 -14.63 -12.33
CA ALA A 195 -10.26 -14.62 -11.20
C ALA A 195 -9.60 -15.14 -9.91
N ARG A 196 -8.86 -16.26 -10.00
CA ARG A 196 -8.11 -16.82 -8.85
C ARG A 196 -7.04 -15.86 -8.32
N HIS A 197 -6.27 -15.23 -9.21
CA HIS A 197 -5.24 -14.26 -8.85
C HIS A 197 -5.84 -13.03 -8.20
N PHE A 198 -6.98 -12.58 -8.68
CA PHE A 198 -7.68 -11.43 -8.14
C PHE A 198 -8.15 -11.67 -6.70
N VAL A 199 -8.74 -12.83 -6.42
CA VAL A 199 -9.14 -13.22 -5.05
C VAL A 199 -7.94 -13.40 -4.15
N ALA A 200 -6.88 -14.06 -4.65
CA ALA A 200 -5.62 -14.23 -3.90
C ALA A 200 -4.98 -12.88 -3.56
N LEU A 201 -4.92 -11.94 -4.51
CA LEU A 201 -4.40 -10.60 -4.29
C LEU A 201 -5.24 -9.83 -3.26
N ALA A 202 -6.57 -9.89 -3.35
CA ALA A 202 -7.47 -9.25 -2.39
C ALA A 202 -7.22 -9.75 -0.96
N THR A 203 -7.05 -11.08 -0.81
CA THR A 203 -6.73 -11.74 0.46
C THR A 203 -5.35 -11.35 0.97
N TYR A 204 -4.33 -11.41 0.11
CA TYR A 204 -2.95 -11.05 0.42
C TYR A 204 -2.84 -9.59 0.89
N MET A 205 -3.52 -8.68 0.20
CA MET A 205 -3.55 -7.26 0.56
C MET A 205 -4.45 -6.95 1.76
N GLY A 206 -5.30 -7.88 2.20
CA GLY A 206 -6.23 -7.68 3.32
C GLY A 206 -7.33 -6.66 2.96
N HIS A 207 -7.94 -6.79 1.77
CA HIS A 207 -9.13 -6.04 1.41
C HIS A 207 -10.36 -6.68 2.06
N ALA A 208 -11.14 -5.87 2.77
CA ALA A 208 -12.39 -6.34 3.37
C ALA A 208 -13.50 -6.51 2.31
N ASP A 209 -13.39 -5.77 1.21
CA ASP A 209 -14.31 -5.78 0.08
C ASP A 209 -13.48 -5.90 -1.20
N ILE A 210 -13.85 -6.86 -2.03
CA ILE A 210 -13.20 -7.15 -3.31
C ILE A 210 -13.33 -5.96 -4.28
N ALA A 211 -14.35 -5.12 -4.12
CA ALA A 211 -14.53 -3.87 -4.87
C ALA A 211 -13.31 -2.92 -4.75
N HIS A 212 -12.57 -3.01 -3.64
CA HIS A 212 -11.33 -2.23 -3.47
C HIS A 212 -10.21 -2.71 -4.38
N THR A 213 -10.28 -3.95 -4.85
CA THR A 213 -9.31 -4.54 -5.79
C THR A 213 -9.72 -4.24 -7.24
N TYR A 214 -11.04 -4.19 -7.54
CA TYR A 214 -11.55 -3.80 -8.88
C TYR A 214 -11.09 -2.42 -9.33
N TRP A 215 -10.85 -1.52 -8.38
CA TRP A 215 -10.36 -0.20 -8.72
C TRP A 215 -8.96 -0.19 -9.38
N TYR A 216 -8.11 -1.20 -9.11
CA TYR A 216 -6.82 -1.36 -9.78
C TYR A 216 -6.98 -1.72 -11.27
N LEU A 217 -8.02 -2.46 -11.63
CA LEU A 217 -8.31 -2.76 -13.04
C LEU A 217 -8.61 -1.49 -13.84
N GLN A 218 -9.33 -0.53 -13.23
CA GLN A 218 -9.62 0.75 -13.90
C GLN A 218 -8.38 1.64 -14.07
N ALA A 219 -7.33 1.39 -13.31
CA ALA A 219 -6.09 2.16 -13.35
C ALA A 219 -5.06 1.62 -14.35
N THR A 220 -5.36 0.49 -15.02
CA THR A 220 -4.44 -0.21 -15.91
C THR A 220 -5.04 -0.30 -17.31
N PRO A 221 -4.74 0.66 -18.22
CA PRO A 221 -5.24 0.64 -19.60
C PRO A 221 -4.87 -0.64 -20.34
N GLU A 222 -3.69 -1.22 -20.09
CA GLU A 222 -3.20 -2.46 -20.70
C GLU A 222 -4.14 -3.63 -20.43
N LEU A 223 -4.58 -3.81 -19.18
CA LEU A 223 -5.55 -4.87 -18.81
C LEU A 223 -6.91 -4.67 -19.51
N MET A 224 -7.33 -3.43 -19.75
CA MET A 224 -8.54 -3.14 -20.49
C MET A 224 -8.39 -3.45 -21.99
N THR A 225 -7.21 -3.21 -22.55
CA THR A 225 -6.89 -3.53 -23.94
C THR A 225 -6.91 -5.05 -24.16
N ASP A 226 -6.35 -5.83 -23.24
CA ASP A 226 -6.35 -7.30 -23.29
C ASP A 226 -7.78 -7.87 -23.21
N ILE A 227 -8.64 -7.28 -22.38
CA ILE A 227 -10.06 -7.64 -22.29
C ILE A 227 -10.78 -7.32 -23.62
N ALA A 228 -10.51 -6.17 -24.21
CA ALA A 228 -11.09 -5.78 -25.50
C ALA A 228 -10.64 -6.72 -26.62
N ALA A 229 -9.35 -7.05 -26.70
CA ALA A 229 -8.81 -7.99 -27.67
C ALA A 229 -9.39 -9.40 -27.50
N ALA A 230 -9.56 -9.87 -26.27
CA ALA A 230 -10.21 -11.15 -26.00
C ALA A 230 -11.70 -11.15 -26.39
N ALA A 231 -12.40 -10.04 -26.22
CA ALA A 231 -13.79 -9.89 -26.64
C ALA A 231 -13.92 -9.88 -28.18
N GLU A 232 -13.00 -9.20 -28.89
CA GLU A 232 -12.96 -9.21 -30.35
C GLU A 232 -12.69 -10.62 -30.92
N ALA A 233 -11.76 -11.36 -30.31
CA ALA A 233 -11.46 -12.75 -30.70
C ALA A 233 -12.66 -13.68 -30.52
N LEU A 234 -13.47 -13.49 -29.48
CA LEU A 234 -14.71 -14.21 -29.23
C LEU A 234 -15.77 -13.92 -30.29
N ILE A 235 -15.91 -12.68 -30.74
CA ILE A 235 -16.85 -12.28 -31.80
C ILE A 235 -16.39 -12.83 -33.15
N ALA A 236 -15.10 -12.75 -33.46
CA ALA A 236 -14.54 -13.27 -34.71
C ALA A 236 -14.65 -14.80 -34.80
N GLY A 237 -14.49 -15.53 -33.70
CA GLY A 237 -14.67 -16.98 -33.64
C GLY A 237 -16.12 -17.45 -33.65
N ALA A 238 -17.09 -16.57 -33.37
CA ALA A 238 -18.53 -16.89 -33.46
C ALA A 238 -19.14 -16.67 -34.86
N THR A 239 -18.40 -16.06 -35.78
CA THR A 239 -18.80 -15.76 -37.16
C THR A 239 -18.15 -16.70 -38.19
N ALA A 240 -17.40 -17.70 -37.76
CA ALA A 240 -16.80 -18.78 -38.56
C ALA A 240 -17.49 -20.10 -38.26
#